data_baa001c9f5c80d2a07f740ec45d53023
#
_entry.id   baa001c9f5c80d2a07f740ec45d53023
#
_cell.length_a   1.000
_cell.length_b   1.000
_cell.length_c   1.000
_cell.angle_alpha   90.00
_cell.angle_beta   90.00
_cell.angle_gamma   90.00
#
_symmetry.space_group_name_H-M   'P 1'
#
loop_
_entity.id
_entity.type
_entity.pdbx_description
1 polymer ?
#
loop_
_entity_poly.entity_id
_entity_poly.type
_entity_poly.pdbx_seq_one_letter_code
_entity_poly.pdbx_strand_id
1 'polypeptide(L)'
;IVKLMLAFKIKSLSYGFSGIRLETVQRLVAFFNNGIYPVVYDQGSLGASGDLAPLANMSLPLIGLGEVNYKGKKYTGAQINEKFEWNPLELASKEGLALLNGTQFMLSYAIWNIIKAKKLSALADKIAALSIDAFDGRIEPFNQAVHEVRPHRGQLATAKIISGYLKGSKIIEQHKE
;
A
#
# COMPACT_ATOMS: atom_id res chain seq x y z
N ILE A 1 2.31 5.43 2.15
CA ILE A 1 2.81 4.34 3.00
C ILE A 1 2.48 4.62 4.46
N VAL A 2 2.97 5.70 5.08
CA VAL A 2 2.81 5.98 6.52
C VAL A 2 1.36 6.03 6.98
N LYS A 3 0.44 6.58 6.15
CA LYS A 3 -1.00 6.54 6.43
C LYS A 3 -1.54 5.10 6.57
N LEU A 4 -1.07 4.18 5.73
CA LEU A 4 -1.42 2.76 5.84
C LEU A 4 -0.81 2.13 7.09
N MET A 5 0.45 2.44 7.40
CA MET A 5 1.11 1.96 8.63
C MET A 5 0.32 2.35 9.87
N LEU A 6 -0.08 3.63 9.98
CA LEU A 6 -0.93 4.12 11.08
C LEU A 6 -2.25 3.34 11.16
N ALA A 7 -2.97 3.20 10.04
CA ALA A 7 -4.23 2.49 9.99
C ALA A 7 -4.10 1.02 10.44
N PHE A 8 -3.07 0.32 9.97
CA PHE A 8 -2.84 -1.08 10.36
C PHE A 8 -2.37 -1.22 11.79
N LYS A 9 -1.56 -0.27 12.29
CA LYS A 9 -1.14 -0.28 13.69
C LYS A 9 -2.31 -0.03 14.61
N ILE A 10 -3.13 0.96 14.34
CA ILE A 10 -4.37 1.23 15.07
C ILE A 10 -5.26 -0.02 15.10
N LYS A 11 -5.52 -0.61 13.91
CA LYS A 11 -6.32 -1.84 13.80
C LYS A 11 -5.74 -2.96 14.66
N SER A 12 -4.43 -3.23 14.56
CA SER A 12 -3.78 -4.29 15.32
C SER A 12 -3.88 -4.08 16.83
N LEU A 13 -3.68 -2.85 17.30
CA LEU A 13 -3.71 -2.51 18.72
C LEU A 13 -5.14 -2.50 19.28
N SER A 14 -6.14 -2.15 18.47
CA SER A 14 -7.55 -2.10 18.89
C SER A 14 -8.17 -3.45 19.22
N TYR A 15 -7.51 -4.57 18.87
CA TYR A 15 -7.92 -5.89 19.33
C TYR A 15 -7.73 -6.12 20.84
N GLY A 16 -6.95 -5.28 21.52
CA GLY A 16 -6.77 -5.32 22.97
C GLY A 16 -5.76 -6.38 23.49
N PHE A 17 -5.12 -7.15 22.61
CA PHE A 17 -4.23 -8.24 23.03
C PHE A 17 -2.76 -7.82 23.18
N SER A 18 -2.42 -6.58 22.88
CA SER A 18 -1.01 -6.12 22.86
C SER A 18 -0.55 -5.54 24.20
N GLY A 19 -1.43 -5.36 25.17
CA GLY A 19 -1.09 -4.74 26.47
C GLY A 19 -0.70 -3.26 26.30
N ILE A 20 -1.52 -2.50 25.62
CA ILE A 20 -1.35 -1.07 25.37
C ILE A 20 -2.54 -0.29 25.95
N ARG A 21 -2.31 0.91 26.47
CA ARG A 21 -3.38 1.76 27.01
C ARG A 21 -4.21 2.37 25.88
N LEU A 22 -5.47 2.62 26.19
CA LEU A 22 -6.42 3.25 25.27
C LEU A 22 -5.92 4.62 24.79
N GLU A 23 -5.33 5.41 25.68
CA GLU A 23 -4.80 6.75 25.40
C GLU A 23 -3.76 6.71 24.25
N THR A 24 -2.86 5.74 24.26
CA THR A 24 -1.84 5.59 23.23
C THR A 24 -2.45 5.26 21.86
N VAL A 25 -3.46 4.40 21.84
CA VAL A 25 -4.20 4.10 20.60
C VAL A 25 -5.00 5.31 20.12
N GLN A 26 -5.65 6.03 21.03
CA GLN A 26 -6.39 7.27 20.72
C GLN A 26 -5.46 8.34 20.10
N ARG A 27 -4.23 8.47 20.58
CA ARG A 27 -3.25 9.40 20.00
C ARG A 27 -2.86 9.00 18.57
N LEU A 28 -2.69 7.70 18.29
CA LEU A 28 -2.48 7.23 16.91
C LEU A 28 -3.70 7.54 16.01
N VAL A 29 -4.90 7.35 16.53
CA VAL A 29 -6.15 7.71 15.81
C VAL A 29 -6.20 9.22 15.55
N ALA A 30 -5.83 10.04 16.53
CA ALA A 30 -5.74 11.49 16.36
C ALA A 30 -4.73 11.89 15.27
N PHE A 31 -3.56 11.25 15.22
CA PHE A 31 -2.58 11.45 14.14
C PHE A 31 -3.19 11.12 12.78
N PHE A 32 -3.84 9.98 12.66
CA PHE A 32 -4.47 9.54 11.42
C PHE A 32 -5.55 10.52 10.94
N ASN A 33 -6.46 10.90 11.84
CA ASN A 33 -7.61 11.75 11.53
C ASN A 33 -7.21 13.19 11.19
N ASN A 34 -6.17 13.71 11.83
CA ASN A 34 -5.66 15.07 11.57
C ASN A 34 -4.65 15.12 10.41
N GLY A 35 -4.31 13.99 9.78
CA GLY A 35 -3.32 13.96 8.70
C GLY A 35 -1.91 14.29 9.18
N ILE A 36 -1.57 13.91 10.41
CA ILE A 36 -0.22 14.01 10.98
C ILE A 36 0.52 12.73 10.62
N TYR A 37 1.51 12.84 9.76
CA TYR A 37 2.25 11.67 9.28
C TYR A 37 3.68 11.69 9.83
N PRO A 38 4.03 10.78 10.76
CA PRO A 38 5.41 10.61 11.21
C PRO A 38 6.38 10.42 10.05
N VAL A 39 7.58 10.98 10.18
CA VAL A 39 8.67 10.72 9.23
C VAL A 39 9.22 9.33 9.52
N VAL A 40 9.09 8.44 8.55
CA VAL A 40 9.56 7.06 8.62
C VAL A 40 10.57 6.83 7.51
N TYR A 41 11.75 6.35 7.86
CA TYR A 41 12.77 6.00 6.89
C TYR A 41 12.48 4.65 6.27
N ASP A 42 12.77 4.50 4.99
CA ASP A 42 12.54 3.29 4.21
C ASP A 42 13.64 2.23 4.35
N GLN A 43 14.73 2.59 4.99
CA GLN A 43 15.83 1.68 5.32
C GLN A 43 15.86 1.40 6.83
N GLY A 44 16.42 0.26 7.21
CA GLY A 44 16.63 -0.12 8.61
C GLY A 44 15.75 -1.24 9.14
N SER A 45 14.73 -1.71 8.39
CA SER A 45 14.00 -2.93 8.75
C SER A 45 14.76 -4.17 8.27
N LEU A 46 14.97 -5.12 9.19
CA LEU A 46 15.48 -6.47 8.87
C LEU A 46 14.34 -7.48 8.63
N GLY A 47 13.15 -7.20 9.14
CA GLY A 47 12.00 -8.10 9.08
C GLY A 47 12.08 -9.33 10.00
N ALA A 48 13.17 -9.53 10.73
CA ALA A 48 13.39 -10.73 11.56
C ALA A 48 12.42 -10.82 12.76
N SER A 49 12.15 -9.68 13.44
CA SER A 49 11.19 -9.57 14.55
C SER A 49 10.07 -8.57 14.22
N GLY A 50 9.82 -8.36 12.93
CA GLY A 50 8.95 -7.31 12.42
C GLY A 50 9.73 -6.07 11.99
N ASP A 51 9.00 -4.99 11.76
CA ASP A 51 9.52 -3.74 11.19
C ASP A 51 9.96 -2.75 12.27
N LEU A 52 10.88 -3.15 13.14
CA LEU A 52 11.19 -2.44 14.40
C LEU A 52 11.57 -0.97 14.18
N ALA A 53 12.57 -0.69 13.35
CA ALA A 53 13.04 0.68 13.13
C ALA A 53 11.99 1.59 12.47
N PRO A 54 11.30 1.19 11.39
CA PRO A 54 10.20 1.97 10.82
C PRO A 54 9.06 2.24 11.80
N LEU A 55 8.68 1.26 12.62
CA LEU A 55 7.65 1.42 13.63
C LEU A 55 8.10 2.26 14.82
N ALA A 56 9.40 2.23 15.17
CA ALA A 56 9.99 3.16 16.13
C ALA A 56 9.85 4.60 15.61
N ASN A 57 10.29 4.87 14.38
CA ASN A 57 10.18 6.19 13.76
C ASN A 57 8.73 6.69 13.74
N MET A 58 7.78 5.81 13.43
CA MET A 58 6.36 6.14 13.45
C MET A 58 5.86 6.51 14.84
N SER A 59 6.44 5.92 15.90
CA SER A 59 5.98 6.07 17.28
C SER A 59 6.67 7.20 18.05
N LEU A 60 7.87 7.63 17.65
CA LEU A 60 8.62 8.69 18.33
C LEU A 60 7.82 9.99 18.56
N PRO A 61 6.99 10.49 17.62
CA PRO A 61 6.24 11.71 17.85
C PRO A 61 5.19 11.61 18.96
N LEU A 62 4.74 10.41 19.32
CA LEU A 62 3.82 10.21 20.45
C LEU A 62 4.44 10.66 21.78
N ILE A 63 5.75 10.47 21.92
CA ILE A 63 6.54 10.83 23.10
C ILE A 63 7.31 12.16 22.94
N GLY A 64 6.96 12.96 21.94
CA GLY A 64 7.56 14.27 21.68
C GLY A 64 8.87 14.25 20.90
N LEU A 65 9.32 13.09 20.44
CA LEU A 65 10.56 12.92 19.68
C LEU A 65 10.27 12.77 18.17
N GLY A 66 11.34 12.63 17.38
CA GLY A 66 11.22 12.44 15.93
C GLY A 66 10.57 13.62 15.20
N GLU A 67 10.09 13.37 14.01
CA GLU A 67 9.53 14.39 13.12
C GLU A 67 8.21 13.92 12.50
N VAL A 68 7.37 14.88 12.08
CA VAL A 68 6.12 14.62 11.36
C VAL A 68 5.95 15.58 10.19
N ASN A 69 5.23 15.14 9.17
CA ASN A 69 4.69 15.99 8.12
C ASN A 69 3.22 16.32 8.46
N TYR A 70 2.90 17.60 8.49
CA TYR A 70 1.55 18.09 8.73
C TYR A 70 1.25 19.29 7.81
N LYS A 71 0.18 19.21 7.02
CA LYS A 71 -0.23 20.26 6.05
C LYS A 71 0.92 20.73 5.16
N GLY A 72 1.74 19.81 4.66
CA GLY A 72 2.86 20.09 3.75
C GLY A 72 4.10 20.69 4.42
N LYS A 73 4.13 20.81 5.74
CA LYS A 73 5.28 21.30 6.52
C LYS A 73 5.79 20.23 7.46
N LYS A 74 7.09 20.28 7.75
CA LYS A 74 7.75 19.39 8.71
C LYS A 74 7.77 20.05 10.10
N TYR A 75 7.47 19.26 11.13
CA TYR A 75 7.50 19.64 12.55
C TYR A 75 8.25 18.58 13.34
N THR A 76 8.86 18.96 14.45
CA THR A 76 9.32 17.97 15.44
C THR A 76 8.13 17.39 16.20
N GLY A 77 8.34 16.23 16.84
CA GLY A 77 7.32 15.62 17.71
C GLY A 77 6.88 16.55 18.84
N ALA A 78 7.81 17.33 19.42
CA ALA A 78 7.49 18.33 20.44
C ALA A 78 6.61 19.46 19.88
N GLN A 79 6.97 20.02 18.72
CA GLN A 79 6.21 21.12 18.09
C GLN A 79 4.79 20.69 17.69
N ILE A 80 4.61 19.45 17.23
CA ILE A 80 3.27 18.97 16.87
C ILE A 80 2.41 18.71 18.12
N ASN A 81 3.00 18.21 19.19
CA ASN A 81 2.31 18.05 20.46
C ASN A 81 1.88 19.40 21.04
N GLU A 82 2.77 20.39 21.07
CA GLU A 82 2.46 21.78 21.49
C GLU A 82 1.31 22.36 20.65
N LYS A 83 1.39 22.23 19.32
CA LYS A 83 0.38 22.76 18.39
C LYS A 83 -1.04 22.21 18.62
N PHE A 84 -1.15 20.98 19.09
CA PHE A 84 -2.41 20.30 19.37
C PHE A 84 -2.74 20.30 20.87
N GLU A 85 -1.97 21.01 21.70
CA GLU A 85 -2.13 21.04 23.16
C GLU A 85 -2.10 19.64 23.79
N TRP A 86 -1.25 18.77 23.23
CA TRP A 86 -1.07 17.40 23.73
C TRP A 86 0.19 17.30 24.57
N ASN A 87 0.08 16.69 25.73
CA ASN A 87 1.25 16.25 26.48
C ASN A 87 1.92 15.07 25.74
N PRO A 88 3.25 15.04 25.63
CA PRO A 88 3.96 13.84 25.24
C PRO A 88 3.53 12.63 26.08
N LEU A 89 3.32 11.49 25.43
CA LEU A 89 2.94 10.28 26.18
C LEU A 89 4.13 9.71 26.96
N GLU A 90 3.88 9.37 28.20
CA GLU A 90 4.78 8.53 28.99
C GLU A 90 4.37 7.07 28.76
N LEU A 91 5.24 6.29 28.12
CA LEU A 91 4.94 4.89 27.82
C LEU A 91 4.97 4.05 29.11
N ALA A 92 3.87 3.34 29.37
CA ALA A 92 3.80 2.35 30.44
C ALA A 92 4.53 1.05 30.05
N SER A 93 4.63 0.14 31.00
CA SER A 93 5.24 -1.19 30.79
C SER A 93 4.66 -1.87 29.54
N LYS A 94 5.53 -2.42 28.70
CA LYS A 94 5.24 -3.12 27.44
C LYS A 94 4.72 -2.24 26.28
N GLU A 95 4.32 -0.99 26.47
CA GLU A 95 3.78 -0.16 25.38
C GLU A 95 4.79 0.11 24.27
N GLY A 96 6.07 0.31 24.62
CA GLY A 96 7.14 0.41 23.64
C GLY A 96 7.19 -0.83 22.75
N LEU A 97 7.19 -2.02 23.31
CA LEU A 97 7.17 -3.27 22.55
C LEU A 97 5.91 -3.40 21.70
N ALA A 98 4.73 -3.05 22.22
CA ALA A 98 3.48 -3.08 21.46
C ALA A 98 3.49 -2.15 20.25
N LEU A 99 4.16 -1.00 20.36
CA LEU A 99 4.32 -0.05 19.27
C LEU A 99 5.33 -0.51 18.21
N LEU A 100 6.47 -1.10 18.64
CA LEU A 100 7.57 -1.45 17.74
C LEU A 100 7.35 -2.78 16.99
N ASN A 101 6.73 -3.76 17.64
CA ASN A 101 6.54 -5.08 17.03
C ASN A 101 5.37 -5.10 16.06
N GLY A 102 5.59 -5.71 14.90
CA GLY A 102 4.59 -5.90 13.87
C GLY A 102 5.15 -5.77 12.46
N THR A 103 4.31 -6.00 11.49
CA THR A 103 4.67 -6.05 10.07
C THR A 103 3.96 -4.97 9.25
N GLN A 104 3.56 -3.87 9.90
CA GLN A 104 2.74 -2.84 9.28
C GLN A 104 3.47 -2.07 8.17
N PHE A 105 4.78 -1.95 8.26
CA PHE A 105 5.61 -1.35 7.21
C PHE A 105 5.63 -2.25 5.96
N MET A 106 6.01 -3.50 6.09
CA MET A 106 6.00 -4.48 4.99
C MET A 106 4.61 -4.60 4.36
N LEU A 107 3.56 -4.70 5.18
CA LEU A 107 2.18 -4.79 4.70
C LEU A 107 1.76 -3.55 3.90
N SER A 108 2.17 -2.36 4.35
CA SER A 108 1.86 -1.11 3.65
C SER A 108 2.51 -1.06 2.27
N TYR A 109 3.76 -1.49 2.14
CA TYR A 109 4.44 -1.61 0.85
C TYR A 109 3.84 -2.72 -0.02
N ALA A 110 3.49 -3.87 0.57
CA ALA A 110 2.85 -4.95 -0.17
C ALA A 110 1.54 -4.48 -0.81
N ILE A 111 0.67 -3.81 -0.06
CA ILE A 111 -0.59 -3.28 -0.57
C ILE A 111 -0.36 -2.22 -1.65
N TRP A 112 0.56 -1.29 -1.42
CA TRP A 112 0.91 -0.27 -2.39
C TRP A 112 1.40 -0.88 -3.71
N ASN A 113 2.29 -1.87 -3.62
CA ASN A 113 2.83 -2.57 -4.78
C ASN A 113 1.76 -3.38 -5.53
N ILE A 114 0.85 -4.06 -4.82
CA ILE A 114 -0.28 -4.78 -5.44
C ILE A 114 -1.19 -3.82 -6.21
N ILE A 115 -1.51 -2.66 -5.64
CA ILE A 115 -2.33 -1.65 -6.33
C ILE A 115 -1.64 -1.16 -7.59
N LYS A 116 -0.33 -0.88 -7.54
CA LYS A 116 0.45 -0.47 -8.71
C LYS A 116 0.56 -1.59 -9.75
N ALA A 117 0.85 -2.81 -9.32
CA ALA A 117 0.95 -3.96 -10.21
C ALA A 117 -0.35 -4.22 -10.98
N LYS A 118 -1.50 -4.13 -10.31
CA LYS A 118 -2.80 -4.25 -10.98
C LYS A 118 -3.02 -3.16 -12.05
N LYS A 119 -2.64 -1.91 -11.76
CA LYS A 119 -2.75 -0.81 -12.74
C LYS A 119 -1.81 -1.04 -13.93
N LEU A 120 -0.59 -1.48 -13.67
CA LEU A 120 0.39 -1.77 -14.74
C LEU A 120 -0.05 -2.96 -15.59
N SER A 121 -0.57 -4.02 -15.00
CA SER A 121 -1.13 -5.16 -15.74
C SER A 121 -2.26 -4.73 -16.67
N ALA A 122 -3.22 -3.96 -16.17
CA ALA A 122 -4.33 -3.46 -16.98
C ALA A 122 -3.86 -2.52 -18.11
N LEU A 123 -2.80 -1.74 -17.88
CA LEU A 123 -2.18 -0.89 -18.90
C LEU A 123 -1.44 -1.74 -19.94
N ALA A 124 -0.75 -2.77 -19.52
CA ALA A 124 -0.04 -3.70 -20.41
C ALA A 124 -0.99 -4.37 -21.40
N ASP A 125 -2.15 -4.84 -20.94
CA ASP A 125 -3.18 -5.43 -21.82
C ASP A 125 -3.69 -4.43 -22.88
N LYS A 126 -3.88 -3.16 -22.51
CA LYS A 126 -4.29 -2.10 -23.43
C LYS A 126 -3.19 -1.79 -24.45
N ILE A 127 -1.94 -1.66 -24.00
CA ILE A 127 -0.80 -1.39 -24.88
C ILE A 127 -0.59 -2.56 -25.84
N ALA A 128 -0.71 -3.81 -25.38
CA ALA A 128 -0.62 -4.99 -26.21
C ALA A 128 -1.69 -4.97 -27.31
N ALA A 129 -2.95 -4.71 -26.98
CA ALA A 129 -4.02 -4.60 -27.97
C ALA A 129 -3.76 -3.49 -29.00
N LEU A 130 -3.37 -2.29 -28.53
CA LEU A 130 -3.02 -1.18 -29.41
C LEU A 130 -1.84 -1.50 -30.33
N SER A 131 -0.83 -2.18 -29.81
CA SER A 131 0.35 -2.59 -30.61
C SER A 131 0.01 -3.63 -31.66
N ILE A 132 -0.86 -4.60 -31.33
CA ILE A 132 -1.34 -5.63 -32.27
C ILE A 132 -2.14 -4.97 -33.40
N ASP A 133 -3.03 -4.04 -33.05
CA ASP A 133 -3.85 -3.31 -34.02
C ASP A 133 -2.98 -2.44 -34.94
N ALA A 134 -2.06 -1.65 -34.38
CA ALA A 134 -1.17 -0.79 -35.14
C ALA A 134 -0.14 -1.54 -36.00
N PHE A 135 0.23 -2.77 -35.61
CA PHE A 135 1.16 -3.62 -36.34
C PHE A 135 0.47 -4.53 -37.37
N ASP A 136 -0.81 -4.34 -37.60
CA ASP A 136 -1.63 -5.18 -38.50
C ASP A 136 -1.60 -6.67 -38.10
N GLY A 137 -1.67 -6.92 -36.79
CA GLY A 137 -1.56 -8.25 -36.18
C GLY A 137 -2.87 -9.05 -36.30
N ARG A 138 -2.83 -10.28 -35.78
CA ARG A 138 -3.92 -11.25 -35.84
C ARG A 138 -4.58 -11.44 -34.46
N ILE A 139 -5.90 -11.68 -34.44
CA ILE A 139 -6.67 -11.91 -33.20
C ILE A 139 -6.73 -13.40 -32.82
N GLU A 140 -6.53 -14.31 -33.74
CA GLU A 140 -6.69 -15.75 -33.55
C GLU A 140 -5.86 -16.31 -32.40
N PRO A 141 -4.60 -15.85 -32.12
CA PRO A 141 -3.84 -16.29 -30.96
C PRO A 141 -4.54 -16.06 -29.61
N PHE A 142 -5.52 -15.15 -29.56
CA PHE A 142 -6.29 -14.83 -28.35
C PHE A 142 -7.62 -15.58 -28.28
N ASN A 143 -7.86 -16.55 -29.17
CA ASN A 143 -9.06 -17.39 -29.13
C ASN A 143 -9.06 -18.21 -27.84
N GLN A 144 -10.22 -18.24 -27.18
CA GLN A 144 -10.43 -18.92 -25.91
C GLN A 144 -10.01 -20.40 -25.95
N ALA A 145 -10.35 -21.11 -27.01
CA ALA A 145 -10.02 -22.53 -27.16
C ALA A 145 -8.52 -22.81 -27.14
N VAL A 146 -7.68 -21.88 -27.67
CA VAL A 146 -6.22 -22.02 -27.62
C VAL A 146 -5.69 -22.02 -26.19
N HIS A 147 -6.34 -21.28 -25.29
CA HIS A 147 -5.91 -21.14 -23.89
C HIS A 147 -6.56 -22.18 -22.95
N GLU A 148 -7.70 -22.73 -23.33
CA GLU A 148 -8.42 -23.73 -22.53
C GLU A 148 -7.70 -25.09 -22.48
N VAL A 149 -6.88 -25.42 -23.47
CA VAL A 149 -6.07 -26.64 -23.45
C VAL A 149 -5.05 -26.67 -22.31
N ARG A 150 -4.71 -25.48 -21.75
CA ARG A 150 -3.88 -25.31 -20.55
C ARG A 150 -4.43 -24.11 -19.75
N PRO A 151 -5.44 -24.33 -18.89
CA PRO A 151 -6.29 -23.25 -18.37
C PRO A 151 -5.65 -22.47 -17.22
N HIS A 152 -4.60 -21.72 -17.51
CA HIS A 152 -4.01 -20.77 -16.57
C HIS A 152 -4.91 -19.52 -16.47
N ARG A 153 -5.46 -19.26 -15.30
CA ARG A 153 -6.44 -18.18 -15.06
C ARG A 153 -6.00 -16.82 -15.56
N GLY A 154 -4.74 -16.45 -15.31
CA GLY A 154 -4.19 -15.17 -15.77
C GLY A 154 -4.11 -15.06 -17.28
N GLN A 155 -3.66 -16.11 -17.95
CA GLN A 155 -3.56 -16.17 -19.41
C GLN A 155 -4.95 -16.08 -20.07
N LEU A 156 -5.93 -16.84 -19.59
CA LEU A 156 -7.32 -16.75 -20.05
C LEU A 156 -7.90 -15.35 -19.87
N ALA A 157 -7.66 -14.72 -18.73
CA ALA A 157 -8.14 -13.36 -18.47
C ALA A 157 -7.52 -12.34 -19.43
N THR A 158 -6.21 -12.36 -19.63
CA THR A 158 -5.49 -11.47 -20.54
C THR A 158 -5.93 -11.67 -21.99
N ALA A 159 -6.03 -12.92 -22.46
CA ALA A 159 -6.51 -13.22 -23.82
C ALA A 159 -7.92 -12.67 -24.06
N LYS A 160 -8.82 -12.86 -23.10
CA LYS A 160 -10.20 -12.30 -23.16
C LYS A 160 -10.20 -10.77 -23.20
N ILE A 161 -9.36 -10.11 -22.40
CA ILE A 161 -9.26 -8.65 -22.34
C ILE A 161 -8.73 -8.10 -23.67
N ILE A 162 -7.63 -8.65 -24.19
CA ILE A 162 -7.03 -8.22 -25.47
C ILE A 162 -8.02 -8.42 -26.61
N SER A 163 -8.64 -9.61 -26.72
CA SER A 163 -9.70 -9.85 -27.72
C SER A 163 -10.85 -8.85 -27.61
N GLY A 164 -11.23 -8.48 -26.37
CA GLY A 164 -12.27 -7.47 -26.14
C GLY A 164 -11.90 -6.09 -26.66
N TYR A 165 -10.65 -5.66 -26.51
CA TYR A 165 -10.14 -4.38 -27.03
C TYR A 165 -10.03 -4.37 -28.57
N LEU A 166 -9.68 -5.51 -29.18
CA LEU A 166 -9.54 -5.63 -30.63
C LEU A 166 -10.88 -5.79 -31.37
N LYS A 167 -11.95 -6.05 -30.63
CA LYS A 167 -13.28 -6.23 -31.22
C LYS A 167 -13.78 -4.95 -31.91
N GLY A 168 -14.10 -5.06 -33.19
CA GLY A 168 -14.57 -3.94 -34.02
C GLY A 168 -13.45 -3.09 -34.63
N SER A 169 -12.19 -3.49 -34.47
CA SER A 169 -11.09 -2.89 -35.21
C SER A 169 -11.23 -3.19 -36.70
N LYS A 170 -11.24 -2.16 -37.53
CA LYS A 170 -11.29 -2.30 -39.00
C LYS A 170 -10.01 -2.96 -39.55
N ILE A 171 -8.86 -2.79 -38.90
CA ILE A 171 -7.60 -3.41 -39.28
C ILE A 171 -7.68 -4.92 -39.07
N ILE A 172 -8.12 -5.34 -37.87
CA ILE A 172 -8.32 -6.77 -37.56
C ILE A 172 -9.41 -7.42 -38.44
N GLU A 173 -10.45 -6.68 -38.76
CA GLU A 173 -11.56 -7.20 -39.61
C GLU A 173 -11.15 -7.48 -41.04
N GLN A 174 -10.11 -6.83 -41.56
CA GLN A 174 -9.56 -7.10 -42.91
C GLN A 174 -9.04 -8.53 -43.07
N HIS A 175 -8.67 -9.19 -41.95
CA HIS A 175 -8.14 -10.54 -41.93
C HIS A 175 -9.20 -11.63 -41.72
N LYS A 176 -10.48 -11.26 -41.67
CA LYS A 176 -11.57 -12.24 -41.65
C LYS A 176 -11.86 -12.68 -43.09
N GLU A 177 -11.38 -13.86 -43.44
CA GLU A 177 -11.78 -14.60 -44.63
C GLU A 177 -13.04 -15.44 -44.35
#